data_51d7510a30579098e2f74b880f3806aa
#
_entry.id   51d7510a30579098e2f74b880f3806aa
#
_cell.length_a   1.000
_cell.length_b   1.000
_cell.length_c   1.000
_cell.angle_alpha   90.00
_cell.angle_beta   90.00
_cell.angle_gamma   90.00
#
_symmetry.space_group_name_H-M   'P 1'
#
loop_
_entity.id
_entity.type
_entity.pdbx_description
1 polymer ?
#
loop_
_entity_poly.entity_id
_entity_poly.type
_entity_poly.pdbx_seq_one_letter_code
_entity_poly.pdbx_strand_id
1 'polypeptide(L)'
;RDLVRSRGLGDVYKRQRYGRGEADYLNCPFNKEEYENFHAALIAAERAPLHDFDGDLTVYEGCMPIEVMAARGADTIRFGPLRPVGLRDPRTGHRPWAAVQLRAENTARTLYNLVGFQTNLKWGEQKRVFSMIPGLEHAEFVRYGVMHRNTFLESPKVLTKQQFLADHPNVFFAGQITGFEGYMESAASGLLAAHQILARLQGGELPPPPAATMCGALLDYITTPNKDFQPMGANMGILPRTEEINAIRDKRERYMALSQNAQDAMRAWTEEYK
;
A
#
# COMPACT_ATOMS: atom_id res chain seq x y z
N ARG A 1 -1.60 13.21 2.17
CA ARG A 1 -0.29 13.39 1.50
C ARG A 1 -0.03 14.86 1.37
N ASP A 2 1.16 15.30 1.76
CA ASP A 2 1.58 16.68 1.60
C ASP A 2 1.93 16.97 0.15
N LEU A 3 1.44 18.10 -0.35
CA LEU A 3 1.77 18.58 -1.70
C LEU A 3 2.64 19.82 -1.59
N VAL A 4 3.75 19.83 -2.31
CA VAL A 4 4.68 20.95 -2.41
C VAL A 4 4.77 21.45 -3.85
N ARG A 5 4.94 22.76 -4.02
CA ARG A 5 5.22 23.35 -5.34
C ARG A 5 6.67 23.14 -5.73
N SER A 6 6.93 23.05 -7.03
CA SER A 6 8.29 22.99 -7.56
C SER A 6 9.11 24.26 -7.26
N ARG A 7 8.43 25.37 -7.05
CA ARG A 7 9.06 26.63 -6.63
C ARG A 7 9.51 26.53 -5.18
N GLY A 8 10.76 26.80 -4.90
CA GLY A 8 11.35 26.72 -3.57
C GLY A 8 11.96 25.35 -3.24
N LEU A 9 11.98 24.39 -4.17
CA LEU A 9 12.77 23.17 -4.01
C LEU A 9 14.26 23.49 -4.16
N GLY A 10 15.07 23.01 -3.23
CA GLY A 10 16.53 23.14 -3.22
C GLY A 10 17.24 22.00 -3.93
N ASP A 11 18.26 21.43 -3.30
CA ASP A 11 19.13 20.40 -3.88
C ASP A 11 18.45 19.02 -4.01
N VAL A 12 17.54 18.91 -5.00
CA VAL A 12 16.88 17.68 -5.37
C VAL A 12 17.37 17.19 -6.73
N TYR A 13 17.41 15.89 -6.93
CA TYR A 13 17.85 15.31 -8.20
C TYR A 13 16.91 14.24 -8.74
N LYS A 14 16.82 14.15 -10.07
CA LYS A 14 16.00 13.13 -10.75
C LYS A 14 16.75 11.81 -10.79
N ARG A 15 16.18 10.77 -10.23
CA ARG A 15 16.63 9.40 -10.42
C ARG A 15 15.57 8.40 -9.98
N GLN A 16 15.52 7.28 -10.68
CA GLN A 16 14.69 6.15 -10.30
C GLN A 16 15.39 5.28 -9.24
N ARG A 17 14.66 4.96 -8.18
CA ARG A 17 15.12 3.97 -7.19
C ARG A 17 15.16 2.60 -7.86
N TYR A 18 16.16 1.78 -7.54
CA TYR A 18 16.39 0.45 -8.12
C TYR A 18 16.78 0.41 -9.60
N GLY A 19 17.02 1.54 -10.26
CA GLY A 19 17.46 1.58 -11.66
C GLY A 19 16.45 1.03 -12.68
N ARG A 20 15.15 1.05 -12.34
CA ARG A 20 14.07 0.58 -13.21
C ARG A 20 13.16 1.75 -13.61
N GLY A 21 12.72 1.76 -14.88
CA GLY A 21 11.84 2.79 -15.42
C GLY A 21 12.55 4.12 -15.71
N GLU A 22 11.78 5.16 -15.99
CA GLU A 22 12.27 6.52 -16.23
C GLU A 22 12.57 7.28 -14.94
N ALA A 23 13.26 8.43 -15.03
CA ALA A 23 13.61 9.28 -13.89
C ALA A 23 12.42 10.15 -13.44
N ASP A 24 11.37 9.52 -12.94
CA ASP A 24 10.09 10.15 -12.62
C ASP A 24 10.05 10.82 -11.25
N TYR A 25 11.01 10.49 -10.38
CA TYR A 25 11.05 11.00 -9.01
C TYR A 25 12.18 12.01 -8.83
N LEU A 26 11.88 13.07 -8.07
CA LEU A 26 12.90 13.87 -7.43
C LEU A 26 13.30 13.22 -6.11
N ASN A 27 14.58 13.31 -5.74
CA ASN A 27 15.09 12.70 -4.52
C ASN A 27 15.76 13.75 -3.65
N CYS A 28 15.44 13.73 -2.36
CA CYS A 28 15.99 14.59 -1.32
C CYS A 28 16.92 13.73 -0.45
N PRO A 29 18.24 13.75 -0.67
CA PRO A 29 19.16 12.90 0.06
C PRO A 29 19.49 13.47 1.44
N PHE A 30 19.51 12.60 2.45
CA PHE A 30 20.00 12.90 3.79
C PHE A 30 21.42 12.36 3.98
N ASN A 31 22.27 13.12 4.64
CA ASN A 31 23.39 12.57 5.35
C ASN A 31 22.93 11.97 6.71
N LYS A 32 23.84 11.41 7.50
CA LYS A 32 23.50 10.78 8.78
C LYS A 32 22.95 11.77 9.80
N GLU A 33 23.61 12.89 9.97
CA GLU A 33 23.24 13.92 10.94
C GLU A 33 21.90 14.58 10.59
N GLU A 34 21.71 14.96 9.33
CA GLU A 34 20.44 15.50 8.82
C GLU A 34 19.28 14.53 9.10
N TYR A 35 19.50 13.23 8.87
CA TYR A 35 18.50 12.20 9.13
C TYR A 35 18.18 12.04 10.62
N GLU A 36 19.21 11.97 11.48
CA GLU A 36 19.03 11.80 12.92
C GLU A 36 18.25 12.98 13.53
N ASN A 37 18.57 14.21 13.10
CA ASN A 37 17.84 15.41 13.50
C ASN A 37 16.37 15.40 13.00
N PHE A 38 16.14 15.04 11.74
CA PHE A 38 14.81 14.88 11.18
C PHE A 38 14.01 13.81 11.92
N HIS A 39 14.59 12.64 12.16
CA HIS A 39 13.97 11.53 12.87
C HIS A 39 13.55 11.91 14.29
N ALA A 40 14.45 12.57 15.04
CA ALA A 40 14.16 13.06 16.39
C ALA A 40 13.02 14.08 16.39
N ALA A 41 13.04 15.03 15.45
CA ALA A 41 11.98 16.02 15.30
C ALA A 41 10.62 15.40 14.92
N LEU A 42 10.64 14.36 14.09
CA LEU A 42 9.44 13.64 13.65
C LEU A 42 8.77 12.90 14.82
N ILE A 43 9.54 12.25 15.67
CA ILE A 43 9.03 11.55 16.87
C ILE A 43 8.49 12.52 17.91
N ALA A 44 9.16 13.65 18.12
CA ALA A 44 8.78 14.68 19.10
C ALA A 44 7.61 15.56 18.65
N ALA A 45 7.21 15.49 17.38
CA ALA A 45 6.20 16.35 16.81
C ALA A 45 4.80 16.07 17.38
N GLU A 46 4.02 17.14 17.59
CA GLU A 46 2.65 17.04 18.09
C GLU A 46 1.73 16.41 17.05
N ARG A 47 0.91 15.46 17.51
CA ARG A 47 -0.10 14.79 16.69
C ARG A 47 -1.44 15.52 16.78
N ALA A 48 -2.22 15.43 15.72
CA ALA A 48 -3.62 15.87 15.76
C ALA A 48 -4.39 14.97 16.74
N PRO A 49 -5.36 15.54 17.49
CA PRO A 49 -6.21 14.75 18.37
C PRO A 49 -6.96 13.70 17.55
N LEU A 50 -7.07 12.51 18.12
CA LEU A 50 -7.92 11.45 17.58
C LEU A 50 -9.37 11.74 18.01
N HIS A 51 -10.33 11.41 17.17
CA HIS A 51 -11.73 11.47 17.54
C HIS A 51 -12.10 10.25 18.41
N ASP A 52 -13.12 10.37 19.26
CA ASP A 52 -13.56 9.31 20.20
C ASP A 52 -13.90 7.98 19.48
N PHE A 53 -14.38 8.04 18.24
CA PHE A 53 -14.62 6.86 17.41
C PHE A 53 -13.34 6.26 16.82
N ASP A 54 -12.19 6.89 17.06
CA ASP A 54 -10.89 6.41 16.56
C ASP A 54 -10.29 5.29 17.40
N GLY A 55 -10.79 5.03 18.62
CA GLY A 55 -10.35 3.94 19.48
C GLY A 55 -8.82 3.82 19.63
N ASP A 56 -8.34 2.71 20.09
CA ASP A 56 -6.93 2.36 20.01
C ASP A 56 -6.55 2.22 18.52
N LEU A 57 -5.62 3.06 18.07
CA LEU A 57 -5.16 3.12 16.68
C LEU A 57 -4.54 1.79 16.23
N THR A 58 -5.38 0.85 15.82
CA THR A 58 -4.93 -0.26 15.01
C THR A 58 -4.74 0.27 13.58
N VAL A 59 -3.53 0.71 13.27
CA VAL A 59 -3.20 1.26 11.95
C VAL A 59 -2.89 0.12 11.01
N TYR A 60 -3.57 0.11 9.86
CA TYR A 60 -3.22 -0.80 8.77
C TYR A 60 -1.75 -0.60 8.35
N GLU A 61 -0.96 -1.68 8.32
CA GLU A 61 0.48 -1.63 8.03
C GLU A 61 0.83 -0.89 6.73
N GLY A 62 0.02 -1.06 5.68
CA GLY A 62 0.22 -0.40 4.38
C GLY A 62 -0.05 1.10 4.38
N CYS A 63 -0.72 1.62 5.41
CA CYS A 63 -1.12 3.03 5.55
C CYS A 63 -0.61 3.68 6.84
N MET A 64 0.44 3.11 7.45
CA MET A 64 0.98 3.58 8.72
C MET A 64 1.54 5.00 8.60
N PRO A 65 1.19 5.92 9.53
CA PRO A 65 1.81 7.24 9.59
C PRO A 65 3.32 7.17 9.77
N ILE A 66 4.04 8.07 9.10
CA ILE A 66 5.51 8.09 9.08
C ILE A 66 6.11 8.24 10.50
N GLU A 67 5.49 9.05 11.36
CA GLU A 67 5.90 9.23 12.76
C GLU A 67 5.66 7.98 13.61
N VAL A 68 4.65 7.17 13.28
CA VAL A 68 4.40 5.88 13.95
C VAL A 68 5.44 4.85 13.53
N MET A 69 5.79 4.82 12.24
CA MET A 69 6.89 3.99 11.76
C MET A 69 8.24 4.41 12.38
N ALA A 70 8.51 5.71 12.46
CA ALA A 70 9.73 6.24 13.06
C ALA A 70 9.89 5.85 14.53
N ALA A 71 8.79 5.86 15.29
CA ALA A 71 8.78 5.47 16.70
C ALA A 71 9.10 3.98 16.95
N ARG A 72 8.98 3.12 15.93
CA ARG A 72 9.37 1.70 16.03
C ARG A 72 10.87 1.47 16.03
N GLY A 73 11.67 2.47 15.68
CA GLY A 73 13.13 2.42 15.70
C GLY A 73 13.78 3.35 14.68
N ALA A 74 15.00 3.78 14.99
CA ALA A 74 15.75 4.76 14.20
C ALA A 74 15.97 4.36 12.72
N ASP A 75 16.02 3.08 12.42
CA ASP A 75 16.24 2.58 11.08
C ASP A 75 14.94 2.17 10.34
N THR A 76 13.79 2.17 11.01
CA THR A 76 12.54 1.66 10.42
C THR A 76 12.15 2.41 9.16
N ILE A 77 12.09 3.74 9.20
CA ILE A 77 11.77 4.54 8.01
C ILE A 77 12.92 4.57 6.99
N ARG A 78 14.17 4.45 7.44
CA ARG A 78 15.36 4.40 6.59
C ARG A 78 15.43 3.13 5.73
N PHE A 79 15.00 1.98 6.25
CA PHE A 79 14.87 0.73 5.48
C PHE A 79 13.50 0.57 4.83
N GLY A 80 12.55 1.42 5.18
CA GLY A 80 11.21 1.53 4.63
C GLY A 80 11.08 2.60 3.53
N PRO A 81 10.20 3.61 3.74
CA PRO A 81 9.90 4.62 2.71
C PRO A 81 11.08 5.50 2.30
N LEU A 82 12.08 5.70 3.18
CA LEU A 82 13.25 6.54 2.90
C LEU A 82 14.46 5.73 2.42
N ARG A 83 14.27 4.52 1.96
CA ARG A 83 15.37 3.62 1.57
C ARG A 83 16.17 4.18 0.38
N PRO A 84 17.52 4.36 0.51
CA PRO A 84 18.33 5.03 -0.52
C PRO A 84 18.91 4.07 -1.58
N VAL A 85 18.29 2.92 -1.83
CA VAL A 85 18.82 1.91 -2.76
C VAL A 85 18.87 2.43 -4.19
N GLY A 86 20.04 2.31 -4.84
CA GLY A 86 20.26 2.76 -6.22
C GLY A 86 20.46 4.26 -6.36
N LEU A 87 20.44 5.03 -5.26
CA LEU A 87 20.64 6.47 -5.27
C LEU A 87 22.09 6.84 -4.96
N ARG A 88 22.53 7.99 -5.49
CA ARG A 88 23.79 8.64 -5.15
C ARG A 88 23.52 10.10 -4.84
N ASP A 89 23.99 10.59 -3.72
CA ASP A 89 23.90 11.99 -3.35
C ASP A 89 24.82 12.81 -4.26
N PRO A 90 24.30 13.78 -5.03
CA PRO A 90 25.11 14.58 -5.93
C PRO A 90 26.13 15.47 -5.19
N ARG A 91 25.89 15.77 -3.90
CA ARG A 91 26.82 16.56 -3.06
C ARG A 91 28.10 15.79 -2.71
N THR A 92 28.00 14.48 -2.57
CA THR A 92 29.10 13.64 -2.10
C THR A 92 29.57 12.58 -3.11
N GLY A 93 28.75 12.28 -4.12
CA GLY A 93 28.97 11.16 -5.04
C GLY A 93 28.72 9.78 -4.44
N HIS A 94 28.43 9.68 -3.12
CA HIS A 94 28.22 8.44 -2.40
C HIS A 94 26.72 8.14 -2.21
N ARG A 95 26.42 6.95 -1.72
CA ARG A 95 25.07 6.57 -1.34
C ARG A 95 24.62 7.40 -0.13
N PRO A 96 23.46 8.09 -0.18
CA PRO A 96 22.96 8.84 0.95
C PRO A 96 22.57 7.92 2.11
N TRP A 97 22.48 8.49 3.31
CA TRP A 97 22.03 7.74 4.49
C TRP A 97 20.56 7.34 4.38
N ALA A 98 19.74 8.26 3.94
CA ALA A 98 18.32 8.07 3.61
C ALA A 98 17.95 8.98 2.43
N ALA A 99 16.79 8.83 1.83
CA ALA A 99 16.30 9.73 0.80
C ALA A 99 14.77 9.79 0.79
N VAL A 100 14.21 11.00 0.83
CA VAL A 100 12.80 11.23 0.52
C VAL A 100 12.61 11.30 -0.98
N GLN A 101 11.57 10.67 -1.49
CA GLN A 101 11.17 10.76 -2.89
C GLN A 101 9.97 11.68 -3.05
N LEU A 102 10.04 12.53 -4.05
CA LEU A 102 8.94 13.39 -4.48
C LEU A 102 8.42 12.89 -5.83
N ARG A 103 7.12 12.66 -5.92
CA ARG A 103 6.44 12.28 -7.15
C ARG A 103 5.65 13.45 -7.69
N ALA A 104 5.80 13.76 -8.98
CA ALA A 104 4.99 14.77 -9.63
C ALA A 104 3.49 14.37 -9.60
N GLU A 105 2.63 15.31 -9.24
CA GLU A 105 1.18 15.16 -9.21
C GLU A 105 0.51 15.67 -10.49
N ASN A 106 1.23 16.43 -11.31
CA ASN A 106 0.72 16.93 -12.58
C ASN A 106 1.76 16.82 -13.68
N THR A 107 1.30 16.84 -14.92
CA THR A 107 2.13 16.73 -16.13
C THR A 107 3.11 17.91 -16.24
N ALA A 108 2.71 19.11 -15.79
CA ALA A 108 3.55 20.30 -15.77
C ALA A 108 4.68 20.23 -14.72
N ARG A 109 4.67 19.20 -13.83
CA ARG A 109 5.66 19.00 -12.75
C ARG A 109 5.82 20.23 -11.85
N THR A 110 4.72 20.92 -11.58
CA THR A 110 4.67 22.08 -10.68
C THR A 110 4.24 21.73 -9.27
N LEU A 111 3.67 20.54 -9.08
CA LEU A 111 3.23 19.99 -7.79
C LEU A 111 3.84 18.62 -7.56
N TYR A 112 4.31 18.40 -6.34
CA TYR A 112 4.90 17.12 -5.92
C TYR A 112 4.31 16.64 -4.61
N ASN A 113 4.16 15.34 -4.44
CA ASN A 113 3.86 14.74 -3.14
C ASN A 113 5.09 14.04 -2.55
N LEU A 114 5.15 13.99 -1.24
CA LEU A 114 6.12 13.21 -0.49
C LEU A 114 5.67 11.74 -0.48
N VAL A 115 6.47 10.88 -1.10
CA VAL A 115 6.14 9.44 -1.22
C VAL A 115 6.32 8.74 0.13
N GLY A 116 5.28 8.06 0.58
CA GLY A 116 5.31 7.31 1.85
C GLY A 116 5.08 8.16 3.10
N PHE A 117 4.73 9.44 2.95
CA PHE A 117 4.44 10.36 4.05
C PHE A 117 2.93 10.44 4.33
N GLN A 118 2.36 9.39 4.86
CA GLN A 118 1.10 9.50 5.58
C GLN A 118 1.41 9.99 6.99
N THR A 119 0.60 10.87 7.54
CA THR A 119 0.90 11.49 8.84
C THR A 119 -0.35 11.92 9.56
N ASN A 120 -0.31 11.84 10.90
CA ASN A 120 -1.29 12.42 11.82
C ASN A 120 -0.71 13.62 12.59
N LEU A 121 0.38 14.21 12.11
CA LEU A 121 0.94 15.40 12.74
C LEU A 121 0.02 16.61 12.53
N LYS A 122 0.00 17.52 13.49
CA LYS A 122 -0.62 18.84 13.30
C LYS A 122 0.01 19.58 12.11
N TRP A 123 -0.75 20.40 11.41
CA TRP A 123 -0.27 21.10 10.20
C TRP A 123 0.97 21.96 10.43
N GLY A 124 1.05 22.66 11.59
CA GLY A 124 2.24 23.42 11.95
C GLY A 124 3.49 22.54 12.12
N GLU A 125 3.32 21.36 12.70
CA GLU A 125 4.38 20.39 12.86
C GLU A 125 4.80 19.75 11.53
N GLN A 126 3.85 19.46 10.64
CA GLN A 126 4.17 19.00 9.29
C GLN A 126 5.07 20.00 8.57
N LYS A 127 4.70 21.31 8.61
CA LYS A 127 5.53 22.37 8.02
C LYS A 127 6.91 22.41 8.65
N ARG A 128 7.00 22.42 9.98
CA ARG A 128 8.27 22.49 10.72
C ARG A 128 9.17 21.31 10.42
N VAL A 129 8.66 20.10 10.56
CA VAL A 129 9.45 18.87 10.42
C VAL A 129 9.80 18.58 8.98
N PHE A 130 8.85 18.73 8.04
CA PHE A 130 9.12 18.39 6.64
C PHE A 130 9.98 19.44 5.93
N SER A 131 10.05 20.68 6.45
CA SER A 131 11.05 21.66 5.98
C SER A 131 12.49 21.34 6.43
N MET A 132 12.69 20.35 7.33
CA MET A 132 14.03 19.84 7.66
C MET A 132 14.56 18.85 6.61
N ILE A 133 13.73 18.41 5.68
CA ILE A 133 14.14 17.51 4.59
C ILE A 133 15.03 18.32 3.63
N PRO A 134 16.28 17.87 3.34
CA PRO A 134 17.18 18.57 2.42
C PRO A 134 16.53 18.83 1.07
N GLY A 135 16.52 20.09 0.66
CA GLY A 135 15.85 20.57 -0.55
C GLY A 135 14.40 20.98 -0.35
N LEU A 136 13.82 20.87 0.84
CA LEU A 136 12.48 21.35 1.17
C LEU A 136 12.47 22.51 2.18
N GLU A 137 13.61 23.09 2.51
CA GLU A 137 13.78 24.16 3.50
C GLU A 137 12.89 25.36 3.20
N HIS A 138 12.71 25.66 1.91
CA HIS A 138 11.92 26.78 1.41
C HIS A 138 10.71 26.34 0.58
N ALA A 139 10.31 25.07 0.70
CA ALA A 139 9.19 24.53 -0.04
C ALA A 139 7.85 25.16 0.39
N GLU A 140 7.01 25.46 -0.58
CA GLU A 140 5.64 25.90 -0.33
C GLU A 140 4.71 24.69 -0.23
N PHE A 141 4.22 24.40 0.98
CA PHE A 141 3.23 23.34 1.21
C PHE A 141 1.83 23.87 0.87
N VAL A 142 1.26 23.39 -0.23
CA VAL A 142 -0.08 23.80 -0.69
C VAL A 142 -1.19 22.94 -0.11
N ARG A 143 -0.84 21.74 0.40
CA ARG A 143 -1.76 20.84 1.10
C ARG A 143 -0.99 20.05 2.13
N TYR A 144 -1.56 19.96 3.32
CA TYR A 144 -1.04 19.14 4.40
C TYR A 144 -1.68 17.74 4.38
N GLY A 145 -0.91 16.75 4.80
CA GLY A 145 -1.37 15.39 4.95
C GLY A 145 -2.41 15.28 6.07
N VAL A 146 -3.32 14.34 5.86
CA VAL A 146 -4.25 13.88 6.89
C VAL A 146 -4.21 12.37 6.93
N MET A 147 -4.46 11.79 8.09
CA MET A 147 -4.56 10.36 8.22
C MET A 147 -5.85 9.89 7.54
N HIS A 148 -5.73 8.88 6.69
CA HIS A 148 -6.88 8.19 6.13
C HIS A 148 -7.16 6.94 6.95
N ARG A 149 -8.43 6.65 7.14
CA ARG A 149 -8.88 5.38 7.68
C ARG A 149 -9.50 4.55 6.57
N ASN A 150 -9.12 3.28 6.53
CA ASN A 150 -9.84 2.29 5.78
C ASN A 150 -10.82 1.60 6.73
N THR A 151 -12.12 1.78 6.47
CA THR A 151 -13.15 1.01 7.14
C THR A 151 -13.33 -0.30 6.41
N PHE A 152 -13.28 -1.41 7.11
CA PHE A 152 -13.53 -2.73 6.56
C PHE A 152 -14.28 -3.61 7.56
N LEU A 153 -14.98 -4.61 7.04
CA LEU A 153 -15.68 -5.61 7.83
C LEU A 153 -14.69 -6.59 8.43
N GLU A 154 -15.02 -7.17 9.55
CA GLU A 154 -14.34 -8.36 10.04
C GLU A 154 -14.82 -9.58 9.22
N SER A 155 -14.49 -9.56 7.94
CA SER A 155 -15.00 -10.48 6.92
C SER A 155 -14.89 -11.95 7.28
N PRO A 156 -13.80 -12.42 7.96
CA PRO A 156 -13.72 -13.82 8.39
C PRO A 156 -14.84 -14.29 9.31
N LYS A 157 -15.54 -13.34 9.96
CA LYS A 157 -16.65 -13.68 10.86
C LYS A 157 -18.02 -13.55 10.22
N VAL A 158 -18.14 -12.76 9.16
CA VAL A 158 -19.47 -12.35 8.66
C VAL A 158 -19.72 -12.70 7.20
N LEU A 159 -18.66 -12.86 6.38
CA LEU A 159 -18.81 -13.12 4.95
C LEU A 159 -18.61 -14.59 4.58
N THR A 160 -19.36 -15.02 3.60
CA THR A 160 -19.13 -16.30 2.89
C THR A 160 -18.15 -16.10 1.73
N LYS A 161 -17.64 -17.20 1.16
CA LYS A 161 -16.81 -17.17 -0.06
C LYS A 161 -17.54 -16.64 -1.29
N GLN A 162 -18.86 -16.64 -1.27
CA GLN A 162 -19.71 -16.02 -2.30
C GLN A 162 -19.98 -14.54 -2.03
N GLN A 163 -19.31 -13.92 -1.07
CA GLN A 163 -19.35 -12.49 -0.76
C GLN A 163 -20.69 -11.99 -0.20
N PHE A 164 -21.55 -12.85 0.34
CA PHE A 164 -22.75 -12.41 1.05
C PHE A 164 -22.60 -12.61 2.57
N LEU A 165 -23.41 -11.89 3.34
CA LEU A 165 -23.46 -12.06 4.80
C LEU A 165 -24.05 -13.42 5.15
N ALA A 166 -23.38 -14.15 6.04
CA ALA A 166 -23.83 -15.48 6.47
C ALA A 166 -25.27 -15.47 7.02
N ASP A 167 -25.60 -14.45 7.82
CA ASP A 167 -26.94 -14.30 8.43
C ASP A 167 -27.95 -13.60 7.53
N HIS A 168 -27.50 -12.94 6.43
CA HIS A 168 -28.32 -12.22 5.49
C HIS A 168 -27.92 -12.54 4.05
N PRO A 169 -28.34 -13.70 3.51
CA PRO A 169 -27.88 -14.19 2.22
C PRO A 169 -28.19 -13.31 1.00
N ASN A 170 -29.06 -12.33 1.13
CA ASN A 170 -29.40 -11.36 0.07
C ASN A 170 -28.57 -10.09 0.13
N VAL A 171 -27.63 -9.95 1.08
CA VAL A 171 -26.77 -8.79 1.26
C VAL A 171 -25.35 -9.17 0.88
N PHE A 172 -24.84 -8.57 -0.19
CA PHE A 172 -23.51 -8.81 -0.73
C PHE A 172 -22.58 -7.63 -0.44
N PHE A 173 -21.31 -7.94 -0.24
CA PHE A 173 -20.25 -6.94 -0.09
C PHE A 173 -19.12 -7.23 -1.06
N ALA A 174 -18.53 -6.16 -1.63
CA ALA A 174 -17.41 -6.25 -2.54
C ALA A 174 -16.43 -5.09 -2.35
N GLY A 175 -15.22 -5.27 -2.83
CA GLY A 175 -14.19 -4.25 -2.81
C GLY A 175 -13.53 -4.06 -1.45
N GLN A 176 -12.95 -2.89 -1.25
CA GLN A 176 -12.10 -2.59 -0.10
C GLN A 176 -12.78 -2.83 1.26
N ILE A 177 -14.07 -2.61 1.35
CA ILE A 177 -14.83 -2.84 2.59
C ILE A 177 -14.79 -4.30 3.06
N THR A 178 -14.52 -5.25 2.17
CA THR A 178 -14.40 -6.67 2.49
C THR A 178 -13.00 -7.10 2.91
N GLY A 179 -12.02 -6.19 2.85
CA GLY A 179 -10.61 -6.50 3.09
C GLY A 179 -9.80 -6.77 1.82
N PHE A 180 -10.39 -6.59 0.63
CA PHE A 180 -9.63 -6.54 -0.63
C PHE A 180 -8.88 -5.21 -0.73
N GLU A 181 -7.55 -5.23 -0.66
CA GLU A 181 -6.73 -4.02 -0.81
C GLU A 181 -6.22 -3.90 -2.24
N GLY A 182 -6.48 -2.75 -2.87
CA GLY A 182 -6.08 -2.44 -4.23
C GLY A 182 -7.24 -2.18 -5.18
N TYR A 183 -6.99 -1.38 -6.23
CA TYR A 183 -8.04 -1.00 -7.18
C TYR A 183 -8.49 -2.16 -8.07
N MET A 184 -7.54 -2.95 -8.55
CA MET A 184 -7.84 -4.11 -9.42
C MET A 184 -8.53 -5.22 -8.65
N GLU A 185 -8.08 -5.46 -7.41
CA GLU A 185 -8.66 -6.42 -6.48
C GLU A 185 -10.11 -6.04 -6.16
N SER A 186 -10.35 -4.77 -5.85
CA SER A 186 -11.69 -4.26 -5.57
C SER A 186 -12.63 -4.37 -6.78
N ALA A 187 -12.13 -4.06 -7.98
CA ALA A 187 -12.90 -4.20 -9.22
C ALA A 187 -13.24 -5.67 -9.52
N ALA A 188 -12.26 -6.57 -9.36
CA ALA A 188 -12.45 -8.00 -9.54
C ALA A 188 -13.46 -8.58 -8.53
N SER A 189 -13.36 -8.16 -7.27
CA SER A 189 -14.32 -8.52 -6.22
C SER A 189 -15.75 -8.09 -6.57
N GLY A 190 -15.91 -6.86 -7.10
CA GLY A 190 -17.22 -6.35 -7.57
C GLY A 190 -17.80 -7.16 -8.72
N LEU A 191 -16.95 -7.54 -9.68
CA LEU A 191 -17.37 -8.39 -10.80
C LEU A 191 -17.80 -9.79 -10.32
N LEU A 192 -17.05 -10.39 -9.43
CA LEU A 192 -17.41 -11.70 -8.84
C LEU A 192 -18.73 -11.63 -8.07
N ALA A 193 -18.93 -10.60 -7.25
CA ALA A 193 -20.18 -10.40 -6.53
C ALA A 193 -21.38 -10.25 -7.49
N ALA A 194 -21.21 -9.51 -8.60
CA ALA A 194 -22.24 -9.37 -9.62
C ALA A 194 -22.63 -10.71 -10.28
N HIS A 195 -21.65 -11.54 -10.60
CA HIS A 195 -21.90 -12.90 -11.13
C HIS A 195 -22.57 -13.81 -10.10
N GLN A 196 -22.20 -13.73 -8.83
CA GLN A 196 -22.86 -14.46 -7.74
C GLN A 196 -24.34 -14.06 -7.61
N ILE A 197 -24.61 -12.74 -7.65
CA ILE A 197 -25.98 -12.22 -7.59
C ILE A 197 -26.78 -12.70 -8.80
N LEU A 198 -26.21 -12.63 -10.02
CA LEU A 198 -26.87 -13.07 -11.24
C LEU A 198 -27.22 -14.56 -11.18
N ALA A 199 -26.28 -15.42 -10.81
CA ALA A 199 -26.52 -16.85 -10.67
C ALA A 199 -27.67 -17.12 -9.69
N ARG A 200 -27.71 -16.42 -8.58
CA ARG A 200 -28.76 -16.55 -7.56
C ARG A 200 -30.14 -16.11 -8.04
N LEU A 201 -30.19 -15.00 -8.79
CA LEU A 201 -31.44 -14.52 -9.40
C LEU A 201 -32.00 -15.51 -10.45
N GLN A 202 -31.13 -16.32 -11.05
CA GLN A 202 -31.47 -17.39 -11.98
C GLN A 202 -31.80 -18.73 -11.27
N GLY A 203 -31.79 -18.74 -9.93
CA GLY A 203 -32.08 -19.94 -9.12
C GLY A 203 -30.93 -20.93 -9.00
N GLY A 204 -29.71 -20.51 -9.37
CA GLY A 204 -28.47 -21.30 -9.26
C GLY A 204 -27.49 -20.75 -8.21
N GLU A 205 -26.35 -21.36 -8.16
CA GLU A 205 -25.19 -20.87 -7.38
C GLU A 205 -23.94 -20.93 -8.25
N LEU A 206 -23.10 -19.90 -8.15
CA LEU A 206 -21.80 -19.89 -8.79
C LEU A 206 -20.76 -20.27 -7.73
N PRO A 207 -19.98 -21.35 -7.88
CA PRO A 207 -18.89 -21.65 -6.97
C PRO A 207 -17.84 -20.53 -7.02
N PRO A 208 -17.15 -20.25 -5.89
CA PRO A 208 -16.08 -19.26 -5.89
C PRO A 208 -14.93 -19.71 -6.81
N PRO A 209 -14.15 -18.77 -7.38
CA PRO A 209 -12.97 -19.12 -8.16
C PRO A 209 -12.01 -20.01 -7.34
N PRO A 210 -11.30 -20.95 -7.99
CA PRO A 210 -10.36 -21.83 -7.30
C PRO A 210 -9.30 -21.07 -6.49
N ALA A 211 -8.89 -21.61 -5.35
CA ALA A 211 -7.83 -21.04 -4.50
C ALA A 211 -6.49 -20.85 -5.23
N ALA A 212 -6.26 -21.58 -6.31
CA ALA A 212 -5.08 -21.40 -7.19
C ALA A 212 -5.09 -20.07 -7.94
N THR A 213 -6.25 -19.41 -8.07
CA THR A 213 -6.39 -18.08 -8.68
C THR A 213 -6.15 -16.98 -7.65
N MET A 214 -5.72 -15.80 -8.09
CA MET A 214 -5.53 -14.67 -7.19
C MET A 214 -6.85 -14.25 -6.50
N CYS A 215 -7.95 -14.25 -7.25
CA CYS A 215 -9.27 -13.93 -6.71
C CYS A 215 -9.73 -14.97 -5.67
N GLY A 216 -9.57 -16.25 -5.97
CA GLY A 216 -9.93 -17.33 -5.05
C GLY A 216 -9.08 -17.33 -3.78
N ALA A 217 -7.75 -17.09 -3.91
CA ALA A 217 -6.86 -16.98 -2.77
C ALA A 217 -7.19 -15.77 -1.87
N LEU A 218 -7.58 -14.63 -2.46
CA LEU A 218 -8.03 -13.47 -1.69
C LEU A 218 -9.39 -13.72 -1.01
N LEU A 219 -10.33 -14.38 -1.69
CA LEU A 219 -11.59 -14.79 -1.08
C LEU A 219 -11.37 -15.76 0.08
N ASP A 220 -10.48 -16.72 -0.08
CA ASP A 220 -10.09 -17.63 1.00
C ASP A 220 -9.49 -16.86 2.19
N TYR A 221 -8.59 -15.91 1.91
CA TYR A 221 -7.97 -15.10 2.95
C TYR A 221 -9.01 -14.30 3.76
N ILE A 222 -9.91 -13.58 3.08
CA ILE A 222 -10.90 -12.71 3.76
C ILE A 222 -12.01 -13.49 4.45
N THR A 223 -12.15 -14.79 4.21
CA THR A 223 -13.19 -15.64 4.82
C THR A 223 -12.63 -16.72 5.74
N THR A 224 -11.31 -16.84 5.86
CA THR A 224 -10.67 -17.74 6.79
C THR A 224 -10.50 -17.09 8.16
N PRO A 225 -10.91 -17.74 9.27
CA PRO A 225 -10.75 -17.19 10.62
C PRO A 225 -9.32 -16.73 10.90
N ASN A 226 -9.17 -15.46 11.30
CA ASN A 226 -7.90 -14.84 11.63
C ASN A 226 -8.08 -13.92 12.84
N LYS A 227 -7.20 -14.02 13.84
CA LYS A 227 -7.27 -13.20 15.06
C LYS A 227 -6.96 -11.72 14.80
N ASP A 228 -6.03 -11.48 13.88
CA ASP A 228 -5.55 -10.15 13.53
C ASP A 228 -5.82 -9.88 12.04
N PHE A 229 -7.10 -9.94 11.65
CA PHE A 229 -7.49 -9.74 10.26
C PHE A 229 -7.12 -8.33 9.78
N GLN A 230 -6.39 -8.27 8.69
CA GLN A 230 -6.02 -7.03 8.00
C GLN A 230 -6.35 -7.15 6.51
N PRO A 231 -6.71 -6.05 5.84
CA PRO A 231 -6.87 -6.06 4.39
C PRO A 231 -5.64 -6.60 3.66
N MET A 232 -5.86 -7.32 2.57
CA MET A 232 -4.83 -7.99 1.80
C MET A 232 -4.92 -7.62 0.32
N GLY A 233 -3.79 -7.19 -0.26
CA GLY A 233 -3.64 -7.01 -1.70
C GLY A 233 -3.08 -8.24 -2.39
N ALA A 234 -3.25 -8.28 -3.70
CA ALA A 234 -2.73 -9.35 -4.54
C ALA A 234 -1.20 -9.49 -4.37
N ASN A 235 -0.77 -10.67 -3.99
CA ASN A 235 0.64 -11.01 -3.90
C ASN A 235 0.88 -12.51 -4.13
N MET A 236 2.05 -12.87 -4.63
CA MET A 236 2.39 -14.26 -4.93
C MET A 236 2.54 -15.15 -3.69
N GLY A 237 2.56 -14.57 -2.50
CA GLY A 237 2.70 -15.30 -1.24
C GLY A 237 1.44 -16.01 -0.80
N ILE A 238 0.25 -15.53 -1.21
CA ILE A 238 -1.04 -16.13 -0.86
C ILE A 238 -1.46 -17.26 -1.81
N LEU A 239 -0.82 -17.39 -2.97
CA LEU A 239 -1.13 -18.47 -3.90
C LEU A 239 -0.63 -19.82 -3.37
N PRO A 240 -1.43 -20.87 -3.42
CA PRO A 240 -1.01 -22.21 -3.05
C PRO A 240 0.10 -22.69 -3.97
N ARG A 241 1.07 -23.39 -3.41
CA ARG A 241 2.23 -23.93 -4.13
C ARG A 241 2.17 -25.43 -4.17
N THR A 242 2.27 -26.00 -5.37
CA THR A 242 2.48 -27.45 -5.54
C THR A 242 3.94 -27.81 -5.21
N GLU A 243 4.21 -29.08 -5.05
CA GLU A 243 5.58 -29.57 -4.81
C GLU A 243 6.52 -29.20 -5.96
N GLU A 244 6.04 -29.29 -7.21
CA GLU A 244 6.81 -28.92 -8.40
C GLU A 244 7.19 -27.43 -8.39
N ILE A 245 6.23 -26.55 -8.06
CA ILE A 245 6.49 -25.11 -7.97
C ILE A 245 7.44 -24.78 -6.82
N ASN A 246 7.35 -25.48 -5.68
CA ASN A 246 8.27 -25.31 -4.57
C ASN A 246 9.71 -25.75 -4.91
N ALA A 247 9.88 -26.73 -5.80
CA ALA A 247 11.18 -27.20 -6.25
C ALA A 247 11.94 -26.18 -7.13
N ILE A 248 11.23 -25.21 -7.70
CA ILE A 248 11.85 -24.15 -8.54
C ILE A 248 12.65 -23.20 -7.65
N ARG A 249 13.98 -23.21 -7.78
CA ARG A 249 14.89 -22.38 -6.96
C ARG A 249 14.88 -20.92 -7.38
N ASP A 250 14.84 -20.64 -8.67
CA ASP A 250 14.79 -19.26 -9.17
C ASP A 250 13.45 -18.61 -8.83
N LYS A 251 13.52 -17.43 -8.20
CA LYS A 251 12.33 -16.72 -7.74
C LYS A 251 11.43 -16.25 -8.89
N ARG A 252 12.04 -15.84 -10.02
CA ARG A 252 11.31 -15.33 -11.17
C ARG A 252 10.57 -16.46 -11.89
N GLU A 253 11.26 -17.56 -12.11
CA GLU A 253 10.66 -18.76 -12.71
C GLU A 253 9.54 -19.32 -11.86
N ARG A 254 9.73 -19.39 -10.55
CA ARG A 254 8.69 -19.81 -9.61
C ARG A 254 7.45 -18.89 -9.66
N TYR A 255 7.64 -17.57 -9.77
CA TYR A 255 6.52 -16.63 -9.90
C TYR A 255 5.83 -16.73 -11.25
N MET A 256 6.56 -17.03 -12.32
CA MET A 256 5.97 -17.30 -13.63
C MET A 256 5.12 -18.59 -13.60
N ALA A 257 5.61 -19.66 -12.96
CA ALA A 257 4.87 -20.90 -12.81
C ALA A 257 3.58 -20.71 -11.98
N LEU A 258 3.65 -19.96 -10.86
CA LEU A 258 2.46 -19.60 -10.07
C LEU A 258 1.45 -18.81 -10.91
N SER A 259 1.91 -17.83 -11.67
CA SER A 259 1.06 -17.03 -12.53
C SER A 259 0.38 -17.85 -13.61
N GLN A 260 1.12 -18.75 -14.26
CA GLN A 260 0.58 -19.63 -15.29
C GLN A 260 -0.50 -20.57 -14.69
N ASN A 261 -0.19 -21.21 -13.59
CA ASN A 261 -1.16 -22.08 -12.88
C ASN A 261 -2.44 -21.33 -12.52
N ALA A 262 -2.31 -20.09 -12.01
CA ALA A 262 -3.46 -19.27 -11.67
C ALA A 262 -4.32 -18.89 -12.88
N GLN A 263 -3.68 -18.59 -14.03
CA GLN A 263 -4.39 -18.27 -15.26
C GLN A 263 -5.12 -19.49 -15.83
N ASP A 264 -4.48 -20.65 -15.82
CA ASP A 264 -5.07 -21.89 -16.32
C ASP A 264 -6.27 -22.32 -15.47
N ALA A 265 -6.13 -22.22 -14.15
CA ALA A 265 -7.24 -22.49 -13.21
C ALA A 265 -8.43 -21.53 -13.42
N MET A 266 -8.15 -20.23 -13.68
CA MET A 266 -9.21 -19.25 -13.94
C MET A 266 -9.89 -19.50 -15.28
N ARG A 267 -9.14 -19.87 -16.32
CA ARG A 267 -9.73 -20.21 -17.62
C ARG A 267 -10.66 -21.43 -17.51
N ALA A 268 -10.20 -22.50 -16.87
CA ALA A 268 -10.99 -23.69 -16.66
C ALA A 268 -12.30 -23.37 -15.92
N TRP A 269 -12.21 -22.61 -14.83
CA TRP A 269 -13.39 -22.19 -14.06
C TRP A 269 -14.34 -21.31 -14.91
N THR A 270 -13.80 -20.37 -15.68
CA THR A 270 -14.64 -19.52 -16.54
C THR A 270 -15.32 -20.31 -17.66
N GLU A 271 -14.69 -21.35 -18.20
CA GLU A 271 -15.26 -22.19 -19.24
C GLU A 271 -16.36 -23.10 -18.69
N GLU A 272 -16.22 -23.57 -17.45
CA GLU A 272 -17.21 -24.41 -16.78
C GLU A 272 -18.50 -23.65 -16.41
N TYR A 273 -18.37 -22.36 -16.07
CA TYR A 273 -19.48 -21.53 -15.56
C TYR A 273 -19.86 -20.36 -16.47
N LYS A 274 -19.71 -20.53 -17.78
CA LYS A 274 -20.17 -19.59 -18.80
C LYS A 274 -21.68 -19.43 -18.88
#